data_ae1d73eb61b0d3e2a2d51111f200b4ac
#
_entry.id   ae1d73eb61b0d3e2a2d51111f200b4ac
#
_cell.length_a   1.000
_cell.length_b   1.000
_cell.length_c   1.000
_cell.angle_alpha   90.00
_cell.angle_beta   90.00
_cell.angle_gamma   90.00
#
_symmetry.space_group_name_H-M   'P 1'
#
loop_
_entity.id
_entity.type
_entity.pdbx_description
1 polymer ?
#
loop_
_entity_poly.entity_id
_entity_poly.type
_entity_poly.pdbx_seq_one_letter_code
_entity_poly.pdbx_strand_id
1 'polypeptide(L)'
;MAEPAEFTIGARATCSDGFCGEVRRVIIKPATLAVTHLVVDPGRDPARLVPLHLVDTVADEVRLRCSLAEFAELDRAEETEIYENIGDPGGALSGMGVGTVRQHKHVRTFVTDAVPVGEEEVSRGEPVHAVDGEIGRVHGFLVSLDDQRVTHVLLGEGHLWGRKEVAIPVSAVTGAEDGIRLNLTKKQVEDLPPAD
;
A
#
# COMPACT_ATOMS: atom_id res chain seq x y z
N MET A 1 17.93 21.71 4.49
CA MET A 1 16.65 21.09 4.08
C MET A 1 17.06 19.93 3.19
N ALA A 2 16.78 18.70 3.59
CA ALA A 2 17.03 17.55 2.73
C ALA A 2 16.05 17.61 1.55
N GLU A 3 16.49 17.21 0.38
CA GLU A 3 15.61 17.05 -0.76
C GLU A 3 14.57 15.97 -0.45
N PRO A 4 13.31 16.15 -0.87
CA PRO A 4 12.29 15.11 -0.66
C PRO A 4 12.69 13.83 -1.38
N ALA A 5 12.53 12.70 -0.71
CA ALA A 5 12.80 11.39 -1.27
C ALA A 5 11.60 10.92 -2.10
N GLU A 6 11.86 10.38 -3.28
CA GLU A 6 10.83 9.81 -4.14
C GLU A 6 10.59 8.35 -3.78
N PHE A 7 9.39 8.04 -3.32
CA PHE A 7 8.93 6.67 -3.07
C PHE A 7 8.07 6.19 -4.23
N THR A 8 8.70 5.57 -5.20
CA THR A 8 7.97 4.91 -6.30
C THR A 8 7.39 3.59 -5.80
N ILE A 9 6.08 3.40 -5.93
CA ILE A 9 5.44 2.11 -5.63
C ILE A 9 5.82 1.12 -6.74
N GLY A 10 6.49 0.02 -6.35
CA GLY A 10 7.15 -0.94 -7.23
C GLY A 10 8.67 -0.83 -7.22
N ALA A 11 9.24 0.14 -6.49
CA ALA A 11 10.69 0.23 -6.32
C ALA A 11 11.24 -0.99 -5.56
N ARG A 12 12.47 -1.35 -5.89
CA ARG A 12 13.20 -2.41 -5.18
C ARG A 12 13.54 -1.97 -3.77
N ALA A 13 13.43 -2.90 -2.83
CA ALA A 13 13.86 -2.69 -1.45
C ALA A 13 15.04 -3.62 -1.13
N THR A 14 16.08 -3.07 -0.49
CA THR A 14 17.29 -3.79 -0.10
C THR A 14 17.56 -3.55 1.38
N CYS A 15 17.86 -4.63 2.10
CA CYS A 15 18.39 -4.60 3.45
C CYS A 15 19.91 -4.40 3.43
N SER A 16 20.53 -4.25 4.61
CA SER A 16 21.98 -4.08 4.74
C SER A 16 22.80 -5.22 4.14
N ASP A 17 22.23 -6.41 4.07
CA ASP A 17 22.86 -7.67 3.63
C ASP A 17 22.27 -8.29 2.37
N GLY A 18 21.28 -7.64 1.72
CA GLY A 18 20.75 -8.14 0.47
C GLY A 18 19.36 -7.63 0.09
N PHE A 19 18.88 -8.08 -1.06
CA PHE A 19 17.55 -7.77 -1.58
C PHE A 19 16.46 -8.37 -0.69
N CYS A 20 15.48 -7.58 -0.30
CA CYS A 20 14.40 -8.00 0.59
C CYS A 20 13.00 -7.96 -0.06
N GLY A 21 12.84 -7.31 -1.22
CA GLY A 21 11.55 -7.31 -1.90
C GLY A 21 11.28 -6.05 -2.73
N GLU A 22 10.01 -5.81 -3.02
CA GLU A 22 9.53 -4.62 -3.74
C GLU A 22 8.50 -3.88 -2.89
N VAL A 23 8.53 -2.55 -2.93
CA VAL A 23 7.52 -1.71 -2.29
C VAL A 23 6.19 -1.88 -3.03
N ARG A 24 5.18 -2.42 -2.37
CA ARG A 24 3.85 -2.62 -2.95
C ARG A 24 2.89 -1.49 -2.61
N ARG A 25 2.97 -1.01 -1.37
CA ARG A 25 2.00 -0.08 -0.80
C ARG A 25 2.70 0.86 0.18
N VAL A 26 2.09 2.00 0.41
CA VAL A 26 2.53 2.99 1.40
C VAL A 26 1.41 3.20 2.40
N ILE A 27 1.71 3.12 3.68
CA ILE A 27 0.75 3.39 4.75
C ILE A 27 0.91 4.84 5.20
N ILE A 28 -0.17 5.57 5.15
CA ILE A 28 -0.23 6.99 5.54
C ILE A 28 -1.20 7.21 6.68
N LYS A 29 -0.92 8.21 7.48
CA LYS A 29 -1.85 8.72 8.49
C LYS A 29 -2.61 9.91 7.91
N PRO A 30 -3.90 9.79 7.54
CA PRO A 30 -4.62 10.83 6.80
C PRO A 30 -4.65 12.17 7.53
N ALA A 31 -4.80 12.16 8.85
CA ALA A 31 -4.88 13.38 9.66
C ALA A 31 -3.62 14.26 9.59
N THR A 32 -2.45 13.68 9.32
CA THR A 32 -1.16 14.39 9.29
C THR A 32 -0.44 14.28 7.95
N LEU A 33 -0.97 13.43 7.04
CA LEU A 33 -0.35 13.04 5.77
C LEU A 33 1.09 12.56 5.95
N ALA A 34 1.34 11.89 7.08
CA ALA A 34 2.63 11.30 7.38
C ALA A 34 2.67 9.85 6.86
N VAL A 35 3.76 9.48 6.19
CA VAL A 35 4.05 8.07 5.89
C VAL A 35 4.54 7.42 7.18
N THR A 36 3.91 6.33 7.55
CA THR A 36 4.28 5.57 8.76
C THR A 36 5.03 4.28 8.41
N HIS A 37 4.55 3.57 7.39
CA HIS A 37 5.12 2.30 6.97
C HIS A 37 5.16 2.18 5.44
N LEU A 38 6.07 1.33 4.97
CA LEU A 38 6.05 0.77 3.62
C LEU A 38 5.65 -0.70 3.70
N VAL A 39 4.85 -1.16 2.78
CA VAL A 39 4.58 -2.58 2.60
C VAL A 39 5.57 -3.11 1.57
N VAL A 40 6.47 -3.99 2.02
CA VAL A 40 7.48 -4.61 1.17
C VAL A 40 7.15 -6.09 0.98
N ASP A 41 7.01 -6.49 -0.28
CA ASP A 41 6.69 -7.85 -0.68
C ASP A 41 7.95 -8.58 -1.13
N PRO A 42 8.42 -9.60 -0.39
CA PRO A 42 9.56 -10.43 -0.78
C PRO A 42 9.22 -11.45 -1.89
N GLY A 43 7.97 -11.58 -2.29
CA GLY A 43 7.49 -12.41 -3.38
C GLY A 43 7.16 -13.86 -3.00
N ARG A 44 7.87 -14.46 -2.05
CA ARG A 44 7.62 -15.86 -1.61
C ARG A 44 7.06 -15.93 -0.19
N ASP A 45 7.51 -15.04 0.66
CA ASP A 45 7.09 -14.92 2.05
C ASP A 45 6.01 -13.82 2.16
N PRO A 46 5.22 -13.79 3.25
CA PRO A 46 4.26 -12.74 3.48
C PRO A 46 4.89 -11.35 3.44
N ALA A 47 4.22 -10.38 2.84
CA ALA A 47 4.62 -8.99 2.84
C ALA A 47 4.81 -8.45 4.26
N ARG A 48 5.73 -7.51 4.43
CA ARG A 48 6.12 -6.94 5.73
C ARG A 48 5.79 -5.46 5.82
N LEU A 49 5.33 -5.05 7.00
CA LEU A 49 5.19 -3.65 7.37
C LEU A 49 6.56 -3.12 7.81
N VAL A 50 7.17 -2.29 7.00
CA VAL A 50 8.46 -1.68 7.26
C VAL A 50 8.24 -0.27 7.81
N PRO A 51 8.51 -0.01 9.09
CA PRO A 51 8.42 1.34 9.65
C PRO A 51 9.36 2.31 8.92
N LEU A 52 8.91 3.52 8.64
CA LEU A 52 9.68 4.47 7.83
C LEU A 52 11.03 4.85 8.46
N HIS A 53 11.17 4.77 9.79
CA HIS A 53 12.45 5.03 10.47
C HIS A 53 13.56 4.02 10.12
N LEU A 54 13.21 2.85 9.58
CA LEU A 54 14.18 1.87 9.06
C LEU A 54 14.66 2.19 7.65
N VAL A 55 14.06 3.15 6.98
CA VAL A 55 14.50 3.60 5.66
C VAL A 55 15.73 4.50 5.83
N ASP A 56 16.80 4.15 5.13
CA ASP A 56 18.07 4.89 5.16
C ASP A 56 18.16 5.89 4.00
N THR A 57 18.01 5.40 2.78
CA THR A 57 18.07 6.22 1.56
C THR A 57 17.03 5.75 0.55
N VAL A 58 16.57 6.69 -0.24
CA VAL A 58 15.68 6.46 -1.37
C VAL A 58 16.28 7.15 -2.58
N ALA A 59 16.57 6.37 -3.60
CA ALA A 59 17.02 6.82 -4.90
C ALA A 59 16.38 5.89 -5.94
N ASP A 60 17.17 5.18 -6.74
CA ASP A 60 16.66 4.13 -7.64
C ASP A 60 16.10 2.91 -6.89
N GLU A 61 16.45 2.75 -5.62
CA GLU A 61 15.98 1.69 -4.72
C GLU A 61 15.80 2.22 -3.29
N VAL A 62 14.90 1.57 -2.53
CA VAL A 62 14.69 1.83 -1.12
C VAL A 62 15.68 1.00 -0.30
N ARG A 63 16.60 1.65 0.42
CA ARG A 63 17.53 0.98 1.30
C ARG A 63 17.06 0.99 2.75
N LEU A 64 17.10 -0.19 3.37
CA LEU A 64 16.71 -0.40 4.75
C LEU A 64 17.95 -0.60 5.63
N ARG A 65 17.88 -0.07 6.85
CA ARG A 65 18.95 -0.21 7.86
C ARG A 65 19.00 -1.58 8.53
N CYS A 66 17.92 -2.36 8.41
CA CYS A 66 17.83 -3.71 8.98
C CYS A 66 18.53 -4.76 8.10
N SER A 67 18.86 -5.90 8.69
CA SER A 67 19.27 -7.10 7.98
C SER A 67 18.05 -7.88 7.44
N LEU A 68 18.29 -8.85 6.56
CA LEU A 68 17.22 -9.75 6.07
C LEU A 68 16.58 -10.55 7.22
N ALA A 69 17.35 -10.92 8.24
CA ALA A 69 16.83 -11.63 9.40
C ALA A 69 15.88 -10.75 10.22
N GLU A 70 16.24 -9.50 10.49
CA GLU A 70 15.39 -8.53 11.18
C GLU A 70 14.17 -8.16 10.35
N PHE A 71 14.32 -8.04 9.02
CA PHE A 71 13.19 -7.82 8.10
C PHE A 71 12.16 -8.96 8.19
N ALA A 72 12.61 -10.22 8.27
CA ALA A 72 11.72 -11.36 8.38
C ALA A 72 10.92 -11.41 9.70
N GLU A 73 11.37 -10.70 10.73
CA GLU A 73 10.69 -10.59 12.03
C GLU A 73 9.72 -9.40 12.12
N LEU A 74 9.72 -8.50 11.13
CA LEU A 74 8.76 -7.38 11.08
C LEU A 74 7.32 -7.90 11.00
N ASP A 75 6.37 -7.07 11.41
CA ASP A 75 4.95 -7.37 11.35
C ASP A 75 4.52 -7.70 9.92
N ARG A 76 3.60 -8.63 9.78
CA ARG A 76 3.03 -8.98 8.49
C ARG A 76 2.05 -7.90 8.04
N ALA A 77 2.12 -7.56 6.76
CA ALA A 77 1.17 -6.62 6.16
C ALA A 77 -0.21 -7.22 5.92
N GLU A 78 -0.32 -8.56 5.98
CA GLU A 78 -1.56 -9.29 5.77
C GLU A 78 -1.73 -10.32 6.88
N GLU A 79 -2.90 -10.32 7.52
CA GLU A 79 -3.30 -11.36 8.45
C GLU A 79 -4.19 -12.37 7.72
N THR A 80 -3.83 -13.64 7.83
CA THR A 80 -4.62 -14.74 7.26
C THR A 80 -5.42 -15.40 8.37
N GLU A 81 -6.73 -15.16 8.41
CA GLU A 81 -7.63 -15.87 9.30
C GLU A 81 -8.23 -17.10 8.60
N ILE A 82 -8.00 -18.27 9.18
CA ILE A 82 -8.55 -19.55 8.69
C ILE A 82 -9.74 -19.91 9.57
N TYR A 83 -10.94 -19.76 9.06
CA TYR A 83 -12.14 -20.26 9.72
C TYR A 83 -12.43 -21.68 9.26
N GLU A 84 -12.21 -22.66 10.14
CA GLU A 84 -12.75 -24.00 9.98
C GLU A 84 -14.21 -24.01 10.45
N ASN A 85 -15.16 -23.98 9.52
CA ASN A 85 -16.55 -24.24 9.87
C ASN A 85 -16.68 -25.74 10.15
N ILE A 86 -16.67 -26.11 11.43
CA ILE A 86 -17.14 -27.39 11.90
C ILE A 86 -18.67 -27.31 11.72
N GLY A 87 -19.19 -27.97 10.68
CA GLY A 87 -20.62 -28.02 10.42
C GLY A 87 -21.36 -28.42 11.67
N ASP A 88 -22.39 -27.66 12.00
CA ASP A 88 -23.32 -27.87 13.11
C ASP A 88 -23.81 -29.31 13.12
N PRO A 89 -23.66 -30.08 14.23
CA PRO A 89 -24.22 -31.42 14.37
C PRO A 89 -25.72 -31.40 14.68
N GLY A 90 -26.40 -30.26 14.47
CA GLY A 90 -27.82 -30.08 14.78
C GLY A 90 -28.77 -30.36 13.65
N GLY A 91 -28.91 -31.60 13.27
CA GLY A 91 -29.90 -32.05 12.32
C GLY A 91 -30.18 -33.55 12.55
N ALA A 92 -30.58 -33.90 13.77
CA ALA A 92 -31.04 -35.23 14.06
C ALA A 92 -32.46 -35.40 13.52
N LEU A 93 -32.68 -36.48 12.85
CA LEU A 93 -33.73 -37.50 13.00
C LEU A 93 -34.31 -37.95 11.68
N SER A 94 -34.19 -39.22 11.53
CA SER A 94 -34.99 -40.15 10.77
C SER A 94 -34.51 -40.57 9.39
N GLY A 95 -34.11 -41.79 9.33
CA GLY A 95 -34.17 -42.58 8.11
C GLY A 95 -32.93 -43.41 7.84
N MET A 96 -33.04 -44.72 8.14
CA MET A 96 -32.11 -45.80 7.80
C MET A 96 -31.46 -45.60 6.42
N GLY A 97 -30.14 -45.48 6.42
CA GLY A 97 -29.34 -45.49 5.22
C GLY A 97 -27.87 -45.36 5.59
N VAL A 98 -27.14 -46.50 5.50
CA VAL A 98 -25.69 -46.52 5.70
C VAL A 98 -25.03 -45.84 4.51
N GLY A 99 -24.92 -44.51 4.59
CA GLY A 99 -24.17 -43.72 3.67
C GLY A 99 -23.05 -43.02 4.43
N THR A 100 -21.79 -43.29 4.09
CA THR A 100 -20.64 -42.56 4.57
C THR A 100 -20.76 -41.10 4.15
N VAL A 101 -21.21 -40.24 5.07
CA VAL A 101 -21.21 -38.80 4.87
C VAL A 101 -19.76 -38.32 4.84
N ARG A 102 -19.23 -38.09 3.66
CA ARG A 102 -18.00 -37.36 3.50
C ARG A 102 -18.28 -35.92 3.98
N GLN A 103 -17.86 -35.61 5.20
CA GLN A 103 -17.82 -34.24 5.67
C GLN A 103 -16.85 -33.42 4.77
N HIS A 104 -17.42 -32.58 3.95
CA HIS A 104 -16.64 -31.60 3.22
C HIS A 104 -16.32 -30.49 4.21
N LYS A 105 -15.05 -30.43 4.65
CA LYS A 105 -14.53 -29.30 5.38
C LYS A 105 -14.47 -28.13 4.39
N HIS A 106 -15.33 -27.15 4.56
CA HIS A 106 -15.21 -25.87 3.88
C HIS A 106 -14.25 -25.00 4.68
N VAL A 107 -13.02 -24.93 4.23
CA VAL A 107 -12.02 -23.97 4.73
C VAL A 107 -12.23 -22.67 3.95
N ARG A 108 -12.60 -21.61 4.64
CA ARG A 108 -12.59 -20.26 4.07
C ARG A 108 -11.39 -19.53 4.63
N THR A 109 -10.52 -19.09 3.75
CA THR A 109 -9.37 -18.23 4.07
C THR A 109 -9.77 -16.80 3.80
N PHE A 110 -9.72 -15.95 4.80
CA PHE A 110 -9.85 -14.50 4.64
C PHE A 110 -8.47 -13.90 4.83
N VAL A 111 -8.03 -13.10 3.87
CA VAL A 111 -6.83 -12.29 3.97
C VAL A 111 -7.30 -10.88 4.29
N THR A 112 -6.87 -10.35 5.41
CA THR A 112 -7.18 -8.99 5.85
C THR A 112 -5.88 -8.21 5.88
N ASP A 113 -5.88 -7.00 5.32
CA ASP A 113 -4.73 -6.10 5.39
C ASP A 113 -4.54 -5.61 6.83
N ALA A 114 -3.34 -5.82 7.36
CA ALA A 114 -2.96 -5.40 8.71
C ALA A 114 -2.56 -3.93 8.72
N VAL A 115 -3.49 -3.03 8.38
CA VAL A 115 -3.27 -1.58 8.44
C VAL A 115 -3.46 -1.10 9.88
N PRO A 116 -2.50 -0.35 10.47
CA PRO A 116 -2.66 0.19 11.82
C PRO A 116 -3.90 1.07 11.95
N VAL A 117 -4.55 1.02 13.11
CA VAL A 117 -5.82 1.73 13.35
C VAL A 117 -5.68 3.23 13.12
N GLY A 118 -6.53 3.78 12.25
CA GLY A 118 -6.53 5.20 11.89
C GLY A 118 -5.49 5.58 10.83
N GLU A 119 -4.92 4.60 10.17
CA GLU A 119 -4.05 4.75 9.01
C GLU A 119 -4.75 4.24 7.75
N GLU A 120 -4.32 4.70 6.59
CA GLU A 120 -4.84 4.30 5.29
C GLU A 120 -3.72 3.78 4.42
N GLU A 121 -4.06 2.82 3.61
CA GLU A 121 -3.17 2.23 2.65
C GLU A 121 -3.36 2.88 1.28
N VAL A 122 -2.25 3.21 0.62
CA VAL A 122 -2.28 3.69 -0.76
C VAL A 122 -1.44 2.77 -1.64
N SER A 123 -2.11 2.21 -2.63
CA SER A 123 -1.53 1.27 -3.58
C SER A 123 -1.21 1.94 -4.91
N ARG A 124 -0.28 1.33 -5.66
CA ARG A 124 -0.03 1.74 -7.03
C ARG A 124 -1.29 1.52 -7.89
N GLY A 125 -1.61 2.51 -8.69
CA GLY A 125 -2.73 2.41 -9.61
C GLY A 125 -4.07 2.81 -9.01
N GLU A 126 -4.11 3.27 -7.76
CA GLU A 126 -5.30 3.89 -7.22
C GLU A 126 -5.70 5.13 -8.02
N PRO A 127 -7.01 5.34 -8.24
CA PRO A 127 -7.48 6.47 -9.01
C PRO A 127 -7.24 7.78 -8.28
N VAL A 128 -6.90 8.83 -9.05
CA VAL A 128 -6.83 10.19 -8.55
C VAL A 128 -7.92 11.02 -9.18
N HIS A 129 -8.73 11.64 -8.34
CA HIS A 129 -9.91 12.41 -8.73
C HIS A 129 -9.71 13.91 -8.51
N ALA A 130 -9.75 14.67 -9.59
CA ALA A 130 -9.93 16.12 -9.54
C ALA A 130 -11.42 16.45 -9.28
N VAL A 131 -11.74 17.71 -9.03
CA VAL A 131 -13.13 18.18 -8.82
C VAL A 131 -14.05 17.85 -9.99
N ASP A 132 -13.49 17.79 -11.20
CA ASP A 132 -14.19 17.57 -12.48
C ASP A 132 -13.96 16.17 -13.08
N GLY A 133 -13.47 15.22 -12.30
CA GLY A 133 -13.36 13.79 -12.63
C GLY A 133 -11.99 13.17 -12.49
N GLU A 134 -11.86 11.88 -12.81
CA GLU A 134 -10.60 11.13 -12.73
C GLU A 134 -9.55 11.72 -13.67
N ILE A 135 -8.30 11.81 -13.17
CA ILE A 135 -7.17 12.41 -13.89
C ILE A 135 -6.02 11.44 -14.14
N GLY A 136 -5.92 10.38 -13.38
CA GLY A 136 -4.84 9.41 -13.51
C GLY A 136 -4.79 8.48 -12.32
N ARG A 137 -3.62 7.88 -12.12
CA ARG A 137 -3.41 6.87 -11.08
C ARG A 137 -2.15 7.17 -10.29
N VAL A 138 -2.18 6.82 -9.01
CA VAL A 138 -1.02 6.95 -8.12
C VAL A 138 0.14 6.10 -8.64
N HIS A 139 1.30 6.74 -8.77
CA HIS A 139 2.57 6.10 -9.08
C HIS A 139 3.49 6.02 -7.85
N GLY A 140 3.49 7.06 -7.04
CA GLY A 140 4.32 7.16 -5.85
C GLY A 140 4.08 8.44 -5.06
N PHE A 141 5.03 8.76 -4.21
CA PHE A 141 4.99 9.92 -3.32
C PHE A 141 6.37 10.57 -3.21
N LEU A 142 6.40 11.91 -3.10
CA LEU A 142 7.56 12.60 -2.55
C LEU A 142 7.37 12.75 -1.05
N VAL A 143 8.36 12.32 -0.28
CA VAL A 143 8.32 12.30 1.17
C VAL A 143 9.54 13.04 1.72
N SER A 144 9.31 13.98 2.61
CA SER A 144 10.37 14.58 3.41
C SER A 144 10.83 13.58 4.47
N LEU A 145 12.07 13.13 4.41
CA LEU A 145 12.62 12.18 5.39
C LEU A 145 12.86 12.81 6.76
N ASP A 146 12.97 14.14 6.85
CA ASP A 146 13.21 14.85 8.11
C ASP A 146 11.99 14.77 9.04
N ASP A 147 10.79 14.93 8.50
CA ASP A 147 9.52 14.91 9.25
C ASP A 147 8.56 13.78 8.83
N GLN A 148 9.01 12.91 7.93
CA GLN A 148 8.26 11.74 7.43
C GLN A 148 6.92 12.09 6.77
N ARG A 149 6.79 13.29 6.22
CA ARG A 149 5.55 13.76 5.60
C ARG A 149 5.57 13.65 4.09
N VAL A 150 4.43 13.24 3.55
CA VAL A 150 4.17 13.36 2.12
C VAL A 150 4.16 14.83 1.74
N THR A 151 4.95 15.20 0.75
CA THR A 151 4.97 16.55 0.19
C THR A 151 4.19 16.62 -1.12
N HIS A 152 4.27 15.56 -1.94
CA HIS A 152 3.56 15.46 -3.21
C HIS A 152 3.09 14.03 -3.46
N VAL A 153 1.99 13.91 -4.18
CA VAL A 153 1.51 12.66 -4.79
C VAL A 153 1.99 12.65 -6.24
N LEU A 154 2.64 11.56 -6.65
CA LEU A 154 3.10 11.37 -8.02
C LEU A 154 2.03 10.64 -8.84
N LEU A 155 1.61 11.27 -9.92
CA LEU A 155 0.74 10.67 -10.91
C LEU A 155 1.57 10.01 -12.01
N GLY A 156 1.33 8.73 -12.22
CA GLY A 156 1.85 8.03 -13.37
C GLY A 156 1.16 8.45 -14.67
N GLU A 157 1.81 8.18 -15.79
CA GLU A 157 1.35 8.48 -17.15
C GLU A 157 -0.14 8.14 -17.36
N GLY A 158 -0.95 9.16 -17.59
CA GLY A 158 -2.36 9.03 -17.97
C GLY A 158 -2.57 9.45 -19.43
N HIS A 159 -3.66 9.00 -20.04
CA HIS A 159 -4.03 9.36 -21.41
C HIS A 159 -4.22 10.87 -21.66
N LEU A 160 -4.29 11.68 -20.59
CA LEU A 160 -4.59 13.12 -20.67
C LEU A 160 -3.36 14.00 -20.84
N TRP A 161 -2.15 13.56 -20.41
CA TRP A 161 -0.99 14.43 -20.26
C TRP A 161 0.24 14.06 -21.07
N GLY A 162 0.16 13.04 -21.91
CA GLY A 162 1.36 12.49 -22.55
C GLY A 162 2.27 11.79 -21.54
N ARG A 163 3.56 11.66 -21.83
CA ARG A 163 4.53 10.90 -21.00
C ARG A 163 5.14 11.71 -19.86
N LYS A 164 4.38 12.53 -19.13
CA LYS A 164 4.93 13.34 -18.04
C LYS A 164 4.38 12.87 -16.71
N GLU A 165 5.26 12.62 -15.78
CA GLU A 165 4.94 12.44 -14.38
C GLU A 165 4.61 13.81 -13.77
N VAL A 166 3.52 13.92 -13.02
CA VAL A 166 3.07 15.17 -12.41
C VAL A 166 3.12 15.02 -10.90
N ALA A 167 3.80 15.95 -10.23
CA ALA A 167 3.85 16.03 -8.79
C ALA A 167 2.74 16.95 -8.27
N ILE A 168 1.74 16.38 -7.60
CA ILE A 168 0.64 17.13 -7.00
C ILE A 168 0.97 17.45 -5.55
N PRO A 169 1.01 18.73 -5.13
CA PRO A 169 1.29 19.08 -3.76
C PRO A 169 0.21 18.49 -2.82
N VAL A 170 0.65 17.94 -1.70
CA VAL A 170 -0.24 17.28 -0.73
C VAL A 170 -1.31 18.24 -0.17
N SER A 171 -1.07 19.53 -0.17
CA SER A 171 -2.05 20.57 0.22
C SER A 171 -3.29 20.60 -0.68
N ALA A 172 -3.22 20.01 -1.86
CA ALA A 172 -4.36 19.85 -2.77
C ALA A 172 -5.16 18.58 -2.50
N VAL A 173 -4.68 17.66 -1.67
CA VAL A 173 -5.37 16.41 -1.32
C VAL A 173 -6.40 16.70 -0.23
N THR A 174 -7.63 16.24 -0.45
CA THR A 174 -8.77 16.41 0.48
C THR A 174 -9.19 15.11 1.14
N GLY A 175 -8.77 13.96 0.63
CA GLY A 175 -9.07 12.64 1.16
C GLY A 175 -8.39 11.55 0.35
N ALA A 176 -8.31 10.36 0.94
CA ALA A 176 -7.71 9.18 0.33
C ALA A 176 -8.64 7.95 0.33
N GLU A 177 -9.87 8.07 0.82
CA GLU A 177 -10.88 7.01 0.76
C GLU A 177 -11.29 6.74 -0.69
N ASP A 178 -11.24 5.48 -1.11
CA ASP A 178 -11.55 5.06 -2.50
C ASP A 178 -10.73 5.79 -3.58
N GLY A 179 -9.45 6.06 -3.29
CA GLY A 179 -8.53 6.81 -4.13
C GLY A 179 -8.29 8.25 -3.68
N ILE A 180 -7.28 8.86 -4.27
CA ILE A 180 -6.87 10.23 -3.88
C ILE A 180 -7.84 11.26 -4.46
N ARG A 181 -8.40 12.11 -3.59
CA ARG A 181 -9.29 13.22 -3.98
C ARG A 181 -8.59 14.55 -3.85
N LEU A 182 -8.75 15.40 -4.86
CA LEU A 182 -8.11 16.71 -4.94
C LEU A 182 -9.16 17.84 -4.91
N ASN A 183 -8.72 19.01 -4.45
CA ASN A 183 -9.48 20.27 -4.58
C ASN A 183 -9.11 21.05 -5.86
N LEU A 184 -8.38 20.43 -6.79
CA LEU A 184 -7.97 21.00 -8.07
C LEU A 184 -8.84 20.49 -9.21
N THR A 185 -9.00 21.29 -10.27
CA THR A 185 -9.57 20.86 -11.55
C THR A 185 -8.50 20.21 -12.42
N LYS A 186 -8.90 19.44 -13.43
CA LYS A 186 -7.99 18.83 -14.42
C LYS A 186 -7.04 19.86 -15.02
N LYS A 187 -7.56 21.01 -15.40
CA LYS A 187 -6.77 22.09 -15.99
C LYS A 187 -5.71 22.65 -15.02
N GLN A 188 -6.05 22.79 -13.74
CA GLN A 188 -5.10 23.23 -12.73
C GLN A 188 -4.00 22.22 -12.49
N VAL A 189 -4.31 20.92 -12.58
CA VAL A 189 -3.30 19.87 -12.49
C VAL A 189 -2.39 19.85 -13.73
N GLU A 190 -2.95 20.15 -14.92
CA GLU A 190 -2.17 20.28 -16.17
C GLU A 190 -1.15 21.40 -16.11
N ASP A 191 -1.48 22.49 -15.42
CA ASP A 191 -0.62 23.64 -15.26
C ASP A 191 0.48 23.46 -14.18
N LEU A 192 0.48 22.33 -13.44
CA LEU A 192 1.52 22.03 -12.47
C LEU A 192 2.85 21.68 -13.16
N PRO A 193 3.98 22.00 -12.51
CA PRO A 193 5.29 21.61 -13.03
C PRO A 193 5.42 20.08 -13.07
N PRO A 194 6.17 19.53 -14.04
CA PRO A 194 6.51 18.11 -14.03
C PRO A 194 7.31 17.76 -12.77
N ALA A 195 7.21 16.50 -12.32
CA ALA A 195 8.15 15.96 -11.36
C ALA A 195 9.51 15.83 -12.07
N ASP A 196 10.52 16.57 -11.60
CA ASP A 196 11.92 16.46 -12.07
C ASP A 196 12.68 15.53 -11.14
#